data_e2cb1904d735a4e3a4da321a0b00e9cc
#
_entry.id   e2cb1904d735a4e3a4da321a0b00e9cc
#
_cell.length_a   1.000
_cell.length_b   1.000
_cell.length_c   1.000
_cell.angle_alpha   90.00
_cell.angle_beta   90.00
_cell.angle_gamma   90.00
#
_symmetry.space_group_name_H-M   'P 1'
#
loop_
_entity.id
_entity.type
_entity.pdbx_description
1 polymer ?
#
loop_
_entity_poly.entity_id
_entity_poly.type
_entity_poly.pdbx_seq_one_letter_code
_entity_poly.pdbx_strand_id
1 'polypeptide(L)'
;LIVNPGSEQIRATAERDGMIAAFEDIGATIMANACGPCIGQWKRHTDDPERKNSIVTSFNRNFAKRADGNPNTFAYVASPEITMALTIAGDLCFDPLRDTLVNAKGEVVKLSEPVGEELPAHGFIGGKEGYIAPGKGQTEITVNPHSQRLQLLTPFPAWDGMDLLNMPLLIKVQGKCTTDHISMAGPWLRFRGHLENISDNMLMGAVNAFNGETNKVWNRSTNTYGTVSGTAKLYKSEGIPSMVVAEENYGEGSSREHAAMEPR
;
A
#
# COMPACT_ATOMS: atom_id res chain seq x y z
N LEU A 1 -16.21 -13.43 -1.14
CA LEU A 1 -16.25 -11.98 -1.29
C LEU A 1 -15.52 -11.31 -0.13
N ILE A 2 -14.75 -10.26 -0.43
CA ILE A 2 -14.12 -9.38 0.55
C ILE A 2 -14.60 -7.97 0.28
N VAL A 3 -15.05 -7.27 1.31
CA VAL A 3 -15.53 -5.89 1.22
C VAL A 3 -14.65 -4.99 2.05
N ASN A 4 -14.10 -3.95 1.43
CA ASN A 4 -13.30 -2.92 2.06
C ASN A 4 -14.04 -1.58 2.01
N PRO A 5 -14.65 -1.11 3.10
CA PRO A 5 -15.23 0.23 3.13
C PRO A 5 -14.17 1.31 2.91
N GLY A 6 -14.53 2.38 2.22
CA GLY A 6 -13.58 3.45 1.90
C GLY A 6 -13.21 4.36 3.09
N SER A 7 -14.06 4.39 4.11
CA SER A 7 -13.85 5.15 5.35
C SER A 7 -14.78 4.63 6.44
N GLU A 8 -14.55 5.06 7.68
CA GLU A 8 -15.46 4.74 8.78
C GLU A 8 -16.85 5.36 8.59
N GLN A 9 -16.93 6.53 8.00
CA GLN A 9 -18.21 7.14 7.65
C GLN A 9 -19.00 6.30 6.64
N ILE A 10 -18.32 5.78 5.60
CA ILE A 10 -18.93 4.88 4.62
C ILE A 10 -19.36 3.57 5.29
N ARG A 11 -18.51 2.98 6.12
CA ARG A 11 -18.82 1.74 6.85
C ARG A 11 -20.07 1.91 7.73
N ALA A 12 -20.09 2.94 8.56
CA ALA A 12 -21.21 3.21 9.46
C ALA A 12 -22.50 3.55 8.70
N THR A 13 -22.40 4.26 7.57
CA THR A 13 -23.55 4.54 6.71
C THR A 13 -24.11 3.25 6.10
N ALA A 14 -23.23 2.39 5.56
CA ALA A 14 -23.61 1.10 4.99
C ALA A 14 -24.21 0.14 6.05
N GLU A 15 -23.72 0.21 7.30
CA GLU A 15 -24.27 -0.55 8.41
C GLU A 15 -25.69 -0.08 8.77
N ARG A 16 -25.90 1.24 8.90
CA ARG A 16 -27.23 1.83 9.14
C ARG A 16 -28.22 1.43 8.06
N ASP A 17 -27.80 1.42 6.80
CA ASP A 17 -28.66 1.13 5.65
C ASP A 17 -28.79 -0.38 5.38
N GLY A 18 -28.26 -1.24 6.26
CA GLY A 18 -28.40 -2.69 6.19
C GLY A 18 -27.49 -3.37 5.15
N MET A 19 -26.63 -2.63 4.47
CA MET A 19 -25.75 -3.17 3.42
C MET A 19 -24.69 -4.12 3.99
N ILE A 20 -24.15 -3.81 5.18
CA ILE A 20 -23.15 -4.68 5.84
C ILE A 20 -23.79 -6.04 6.15
N ALA A 21 -24.97 -6.07 6.75
CA ALA A 21 -25.69 -7.31 7.03
C ALA A 21 -25.96 -8.12 5.75
N ALA A 22 -26.40 -7.46 4.67
CA ALA A 22 -26.61 -8.13 3.39
C ALA A 22 -25.34 -8.78 2.80
N PHE A 23 -24.18 -8.15 2.98
CA PHE A 23 -22.89 -8.76 2.58
C PHE A 23 -22.50 -9.95 3.47
N GLU A 24 -22.72 -9.84 4.77
CA GLU A 24 -22.43 -10.92 5.72
C GLU A 24 -23.33 -12.13 5.48
N ASP A 25 -24.60 -11.92 5.17
CA ASP A 25 -25.58 -12.98 4.85
C ASP A 25 -25.17 -13.83 3.64
N ILE A 26 -24.47 -13.26 2.68
CA ILE A 26 -23.89 -14.00 1.54
C ILE A 26 -22.48 -14.52 1.81
N GLY A 27 -22.00 -14.45 3.04
CA GLY A 27 -20.68 -14.97 3.45
C GLY A 27 -19.50 -14.05 3.10
N ALA A 28 -19.73 -12.76 2.93
CA ALA A 28 -18.64 -11.81 2.72
C ALA A 28 -17.84 -11.55 4.02
N THR A 29 -16.57 -11.30 3.87
CA THR A 29 -15.71 -10.80 4.95
C THR A 29 -15.59 -9.29 4.85
N ILE A 30 -16.03 -8.58 5.89
CA ILE A 30 -15.88 -7.13 5.97
C ILE A 30 -14.52 -6.82 6.60
N MET A 31 -13.68 -6.14 5.86
CA MET A 31 -12.34 -5.75 6.31
C MET A 31 -12.36 -4.36 6.95
N ALA A 32 -11.33 -4.05 7.71
CA ALA A 32 -11.10 -2.67 8.13
C ALA A 32 -10.92 -1.75 6.92
N ASN A 33 -11.33 -0.50 7.07
CA ASN A 33 -11.16 0.57 6.07
C ASN A 33 -9.68 0.98 5.92
N ALA A 34 -8.87 0.08 5.41
CA ALA A 34 -7.42 0.22 5.23
C ALA A 34 -6.99 -0.29 3.85
N CYS A 35 -5.78 0.04 3.46
CA CYS A 35 -5.23 -0.32 2.14
C CYS A 35 -4.86 -1.80 1.96
N GLY A 36 -5.02 -2.67 2.97
CA GLY A 36 -4.55 -4.06 3.02
C GLY A 36 -4.58 -4.83 1.69
N PRO A 37 -5.74 -5.36 1.23
CA PRO A 37 -5.81 -6.10 -0.03
C PRO A 37 -5.45 -5.25 -1.26
N CYS A 38 -5.80 -3.96 -1.27
CA CYS A 38 -5.53 -3.05 -2.38
C CYS A 38 -4.03 -2.90 -2.69
N ILE A 39 -3.15 -3.06 -1.72
CA ILE A 39 -1.69 -2.95 -1.89
C ILE A 39 -0.97 -4.30 -1.74
N GLY A 40 -1.68 -5.40 -1.79
CA GLY A 40 -1.10 -6.75 -1.66
C GLY A 40 -0.70 -7.13 -0.23
N GLN A 41 -1.17 -6.42 0.77
CA GLN A 41 -1.00 -6.79 2.18
C GLN A 41 -2.10 -7.74 2.65
N TRP A 42 -2.40 -8.72 1.83
CA TRP A 42 -3.36 -9.76 2.11
C TRP A 42 -2.79 -11.10 1.64
N LYS A 43 -2.89 -12.10 2.48
CA LYS A 43 -2.48 -13.46 2.14
C LYS A 43 -3.72 -14.33 2.05
N ARG A 44 -3.94 -14.87 0.88
CA ARG A 44 -4.93 -15.90 0.67
C ARG A 44 -4.28 -17.28 0.92
N HIS A 45 -4.89 -18.06 1.81
CA HIS A 45 -4.49 -19.46 1.95
C HIS A 45 -4.85 -20.23 0.69
N THR A 46 -3.91 -20.94 0.12
CA THR A 46 -4.10 -21.83 -1.01
C THR A 46 -3.26 -23.08 -0.78
N ASP A 47 -3.84 -24.25 -1.05
CA ASP A 47 -3.16 -25.53 -0.90
C ASP A 47 -2.13 -25.74 -2.03
N ASP A 48 -2.29 -25.02 -3.15
CA ASP A 48 -1.39 -25.08 -4.30
C ASP A 48 -1.06 -23.64 -4.78
N PRO A 49 0.09 -23.08 -4.36
CA PRO A 49 0.54 -21.76 -4.80
C PRO A 49 0.85 -21.66 -6.30
N GLU A 50 1.15 -22.79 -6.95
CA GLU A 50 1.47 -22.83 -8.38
C GLU A 50 0.21 -22.85 -9.26
N ARG A 51 -0.95 -23.12 -8.68
CA ARG A 51 -2.21 -23.14 -9.40
C ARG A 51 -2.55 -21.74 -9.91
N LYS A 52 -2.72 -21.63 -11.22
CA LYS A 52 -3.25 -20.41 -11.85
C LYS A 52 -4.68 -20.17 -11.41
N ASN A 53 -4.96 -18.95 -11.01
CA ASN A 53 -6.28 -18.55 -10.55
C ASN A 53 -6.54 -17.06 -10.87
N SER A 54 -7.77 -16.61 -10.69
CA SER A 54 -8.18 -15.25 -10.99
C SER A 54 -8.81 -14.58 -9.78
N ILE A 55 -8.65 -13.26 -9.72
CA ILE A 55 -9.36 -12.40 -8.78
C ILE A 55 -9.91 -11.19 -9.55
N VAL A 56 -11.14 -10.81 -9.26
CA VAL A 56 -11.77 -9.59 -9.78
C VAL A 56 -11.93 -8.61 -8.62
N THR A 57 -11.54 -7.36 -8.83
CA THR A 57 -11.62 -6.31 -7.81
C THR A 57 -12.16 -5.03 -8.41
N SER A 58 -12.73 -4.17 -7.57
CA SER A 58 -13.05 -2.79 -7.91
C SER A 58 -11.93 -1.81 -7.53
N PHE A 59 -10.71 -2.31 -7.34
CA PHE A 59 -9.54 -1.50 -7.05
C PHE A 59 -9.00 -0.80 -8.30
N ASN A 60 -7.98 0.00 -8.15
CA ASN A 60 -7.44 0.84 -9.22
C ASN A 60 -6.22 0.27 -9.95
N ARG A 61 -5.76 -0.94 -9.62
CA ARG A 61 -4.56 -1.56 -10.20
C ARG A 61 -4.65 -3.08 -10.21
N ASN A 62 -4.10 -3.70 -11.24
CA ASN A 62 -4.19 -5.14 -11.49
C ASN A 62 -2.88 -5.80 -11.96
N PHE A 63 -1.72 -5.23 -11.65
CA PHE A 63 -0.46 -5.86 -12.04
C PHE A 63 -0.14 -7.10 -11.20
N ALA A 64 0.76 -7.95 -11.71
CA ALA A 64 1.16 -9.20 -11.07
C ALA A 64 1.56 -9.02 -9.60
N LYS A 65 1.14 -9.95 -8.75
CA LYS A 65 1.37 -9.95 -7.29
C LYS A 65 0.64 -8.83 -6.51
N ARG A 66 -0.12 -7.98 -7.19
CA ARG A 66 -0.74 -6.82 -6.52
C ARG A 66 -1.78 -7.21 -5.47
N ALA A 67 -2.57 -8.24 -5.72
CA ALA A 67 -3.69 -8.61 -4.86
C ALA A 67 -3.25 -9.39 -3.61
N ASP A 68 -2.55 -10.52 -3.79
CA ASP A 68 -2.23 -11.48 -2.72
C ASP A 68 -0.75 -11.88 -2.67
N GLY A 69 0.10 -11.21 -3.45
CA GLY A 69 1.54 -11.51 -3.54
C GLY A 69 1.90 -12.71 -4.42
N ASN A 70 0.91 -13.47 -4.92
CA ASN A 70 1.14 -14.65 -5.75
C ASN A 70 1.21 -14.27 -7.25
N PRO A 71 2.28 -14.61 -7.98
CA PRO A 71 2.39 -14.34 -9.41
C PRO A 71 1.40 -15.12 -10.27
N ASN A 72 0.84 -16.22 -9.74
CA ASN A 72 -0.13 -17.08 -10.43
C ASN A 72 -1.59 -16.61 -10.21
N THR A 73 -1.81 -15.53 -9.48
CA THR A 73 -3.11 -14.87 -9.36
C THR A 73 -3.23 -13.77 -10.40
N PHE A 74 -4.08 -14.00 -11.40
CA PHE A 74 -4.40 -13.00 -12.41
C PHE A 74 -5.45 -12.03 -11.86
N ALA A 75 -5.08 -10.76 -11.75
CA ALA A 75 -5.96 -9.73 -11.20
C ALA A 75 -6.66 -8.96 -12.32
N TYR A 76 -7.98 -8.84 -12.22
CA TYR A 76 -8.83 -8.07 -13.13
C TYR A 76 -9.50 -6.95 -12.35
N VAL A 77 -9.70 -5.81 -13.02
CA VAL A 77 -10.40 -4.65 -12.46
C VAL A 77 -11.75 -4.52 -13.16
N ALA A 78 -12.81 -4.41 -12.39
CA ALA A 78 -14.16 -4.15 -12.85
C ALA A 78 -14.84 -3.13 -11.93
N SER A 79 -16.03 -2.67 -12.29
CA SER A 79 -16.84 -1.85 -11.39
C SER A 79 -17.31 -2.66 -10.17
N PRO A 80 -17.70 -2.02 -9.06
CA PRO A 80 -18.28 -2.72 -7.91
C PRO A 80 -19.48 -3.60 -8.29
N GLU A 81 -20.36 -3.12 -9.16
CA GLU A 81 -21.56 -3.81 -9.62
C GLU A 81 -21.21 -5.09 -10.38
N ILE A 82 -20.27 -5.01 -11.33
CA ILE A 82 -19.79 -6.17 -12.07
C ILE A 82 -19.08 -7.16 -11.12
N THR A 83 -18.27 -6.67 -10.20
CA THR A 83 -17.62 -7.52 -9.20
C THR A 83 -18.65 -8.28 -8.36
N MET A 84 -19.75 -7.62 -7.96
CA MET A 84 -20.85 -8.26 -7.25
C MET A 84 -21.59 -9.28 -8.11
N ALA A 85 -21.94 -8.95 -9.35
CA ALA A 85 -22.62 -9.85 -10.25
C ALA A 85 -21.83 -11.16 -10.48
N LEU A 86 -20.52 -11.03 -10.75
CA LEU A 86 -19.64 -12.19 -10.90
C LEU A 86 -19.47 -12.99 -9.59
N THR A 87 -19.52 -12.31 -8.43
CA THR A 87 -19.47 -12.98 -7.13
C THR A 87 -20.74 -13.82 -6.90
N ILE A 88 -21.92 -13.28 -7.18
CA ILE A 88 -23.19 -13.98 -7.00
C ILE A 88 -23.29 -15.16 -7.97
N ALA A 89 -22.84 -14.97 -9.20
CA ALA A 89 -22.82 -16.04 -10.20
C ALA A 89 -21.80 -17.12 -9.91
N GLY A 90 -20.68 -16.79 -9.26
CA GLY A 90 -19.54 -17.71 -9.07
C GLY A 90 -18.81 -18.06 -10.37
N ASP A 91 -19.07 -17.34 -11.44
CA ASP A 91 -18.54 -17.58 -12.78
C ASP A 91 -18.06 -16.26 -13.40
N LEU A 92 -16.80 -16.24 -13.87
CA LEU A 92 -16.20 -15.08 -14.53
C LEU A 92 -16.69 -14.89 -15.99
N CYS A 93 -17.36 -15.89 -16.57
CA CYS A 93 -17.98 -15.81 -17.89
C CYS A 93 -19.42 -15.29 -17.86
N PHE A 94 -19.98 -15.05 -16.67
CA PHE A 94 -21.35 -14.55 -16.52
C PHE A 94 -21.48 -13.13 -17.06
N ASP A 95 -22.45 -12.93 -17.98
CA ASP A 95 -22.82 -11.62 -18.49
C ASP A 95 -24.10 -11.14 -17.78
N PRO A 96 -24.00 -10.20 -16.80
CA PRO A 96 -25.16 -9.75 -16.02
C PRO A 96 -26.24 -9.06 -16.85
N LEU A 97 -25.92 -8.60 -18.05
CA LEU A 97 -26.90 -7.96 -18.96
C LEU A 97 -27.72 -8.98 -19.73
N ARG A 98 -27.23 -10.19 -19.93
CA ARG A 98 -27.84 -11.22 -20.79
C ARG A 98 -28.24 -12.47 -20.04
N ASP A 99 -27.40 -12.91 -19.11
CA ASP A 99 -27.57 -14.19 -18.45
C ASP A 99 -28.55 -14.11 -17.28
N THR A 100 -28.99 -15.27 -16.84
CA THR A 100 -29.89 -15.44 -15.69
C THR A 100 -29.28 -16.39 -14.69
N LEU A 101 -29.70 -16.29 -13.44
CA LEU A 101 -29.31 -17.16 -12.33
C LEU A 101 -30.52 -17.99 -11.88
N VAL A 102 -30.23 -19.07 -11.16
CA VAL A 102 -31.28 -19.86 -10.49
C VAL A 102 -31.12 -19.63 -8.98
N ASN A 103 -32.18 -19.14 -8.34
CA ASN A 103 -32.16 -18.89 -6.91
C ASN A 103 -32.34 -20.20 -6.10
N ALA A 104 -32.23 -20.12 -4.78
CA ALA A 104 -32.37 -21.29 -3.89
C ALA A 104 -33.74 -21.98 -3.95
N LYS A 105 -34.75 -21.32 -4.51
CA LYS A 105 -36.08 -21.88 -4.73
C LYS A 105 -36.24 -22.58 -6.08
N GLY A 106 -35.22 -22.57 -6.93
CA GLY A 106 -35.26 -23.08 -8.30
C GLY A 106 -35.84 -22.12 -9.32
N GLU A 107 -36.10 -20.88 -8.96
CA GLU A 107 -36.67 -19.86 -9.85
C GLU A 107 -35.56 -19.20 -10.67
N VAL A 108 -35.82 -18.96 -11.95
CA VAL A 108 -34.92 -18.20 -12.84
C VAL A 108 -35.05 -16.71 -12.52
N VAL A 109 -33.94 -16.09 -12.18
CA VAL A 109 -33.88 -14.67 -11.86
C VAL A 109 -32.83 -13.96 -12.72
N LYS A 110 -33.11 -12.73 -13.08
CA LYS A 110 -32.16 -11.84 -13.75
C LYS A 110 -31.75 -10.73 -12.79
N LEU A 111 -30.45 -10.42 -12.75
CA LEU A 111 -29.99 -9.28 -11.97
C LEU A 111 -30.51 -7.98 -12.62
N SER A 112 -31.09 -7.09 -11.80
CA SER A 112 -31.52 -5.77 -12.25
C SER A 112 -30.28 -4.89 -12.52
N GLU A 113 -30.35 -4.02 -13.51
CA GLU A 113 -29.35 -3.00 -13.69
C GLU A 113 -29.31 -2.08 -12.46
N PRO A 114 -28.14 -1.77 -11.94
CA PRO A 114 -28.03 -0.87 -10.80
C PRO A 114 -28.45 0.55 -11.22
N VAL A 115 -29.25 1.18 -10.38
CA VAL A 115 -29.57 2.61 -10.51
C VAL A 115 -28.60 3.34 -9.61
N GLY A 116 -27.70 4.14 -10.21
CA GLY A 116 -26.73 4.93 -9.46
C GLY A 116 -27.43 6.06 -8.71
N GLU A 117 -27.17 6.19 -7.43
CA GLU A 117 -27.52 7.36 -6.63
C GLU A 117 -26.23 8.05 -6.19
N GLU A 118 -26.18 9.36 -6.28
CA GLU A 118 -24.99 10.14 -5.90
C GLU A 118 -24.76 10.13 -4.39
N LEU A 119 -25.81 10.04 -3.61
CA LEU A 119 -25.79 10.07 -2.15
C LEU A 119 -26.74 9.02 -1.55
N PRO A 120 -26.42 8.48 -0.36
CA PRO A 120 -27.36 7.65 0.39
C PRO A 120 -28.66 8.41 0.65
N ALA A 121 -29.82 7.73 0.52
CA ALA A 121 -31.15 8.35 0.65
C ALA A 121 -31.35 9.14 1.95
N HIS A 122 -30.66 8.75 3.02
CA HIS A 122 -30.70 9.42 4.34
C HIS A 122 -29.42 10.19 4.66
N GLY A 123 -28.61 10.52 3.65
CA GLY A 123 -27.29 11.14 3.82
C GLY A 123 -26.29 10.23 4.53
N PHE A 124 -25.09 10.74 4.76
CA PHE A 124 -24.05 10.04 5.50
C PHE A 124 -24.25 10.21 7.01
N ILE A 125 -23.83 9.20 7.79
CA ILE A 125 -23.68 9.34 9.24
C ILE A 125 -22.56 10.33 9.53
N GLY A 126 -22.73 11.20 10.51
CA GLY A 126 -21.67 12.12 10.95
C GLY A 126 -20.48 11.35 11.54
N GLY A 127 -19.30 11.60 11.00
CA GLY A 127 -18.09 10.80 11.27
C GLY A 127 -17.49 10.91 12.68
N LYS A 128 -18.29 11.05 13.73
CA LYS A 128 -17.78 11.09 15.13
C LYS A 128 -17.82 9.74 15.83
N GLU A 129 -18.57 8.77 15.31
CA GLU A 129 -18.81 7.48 15.97
C GLU A 129 -17.57 6.61 16.07
N GLY A 130 -16.58 6.80 15.20
CA GLY A 130 -15.29 6.10 15.24
C GLY A 130 -14.19 6.84 16.01
N TYR A 131 -14.45 8.03 16.55
CA TYR A 131 -13.45 8.79 17.26
C TYR A 131 -13.29 8.31 18.70
N ILE A 132 -12.11 7.79 19.00
CA ILE A 132 -11.70 7.45 20.38
C ILE A 132 -10.75 8.54 20.88
N ALA A 133 -11.18 9.29 21.88
CA ALA A 133 -10.35 10.32 22.48
C ALA A 133 -9.09 9.72 23.12
N PRO A 134 -7.93 10.40 23.05
CA PRO A 134 -6.74 9.96 23.77
C PRO A 134 -7.01 9.85 25.29
N GLY A 135 -6.48 8.81 25.91
CA GLY A 135 -6.52 8.65 27.36
C GLY A 135 -5.81 9.81 28.07
N LYS A 136 -6.24 10.11 29.30
CA LYS A 136 -5.67 11.21 30.12
C LYS A 136 -4.37 10.80 30.84
N GLY A 137 -3.71 9.74 30.46
CA GLY A 137 -2.47 9.26 31.08
C GLY A 137 -1.29 9.32 30.13
N GLN A 138 -0.08 9.48 30.65
CA GLN A 138 1.12 9.16 29.88
C GLN A 138 1.24 7.64 29.81
N THR A 139 1.19 7.10 28.61
CA THR A 139 1.47 5.68 28.37
C THR A 139 2.91 5.55 27.92
N GLU A 140 3.71 4.85 28.68
CA GLU A 140 5.06 4.49 28.27
C GLU A 140 4.99 3.44 27.16
N ILE A 141 5.63 3.73 26.02
CA ILE A 141 5.75 2.80 24.90
C ILE A 141 7.03 2.01 25.07
N THR A 142 6.90 0.72 25.36
CA THR A 142 8.05 -0.18 25.46
C THR A 142 8.22 -0.96 24.18
N VAL A 143 9.39 -0.85 23.56
CA VAL A 143 9.79 -1.63 22.38
C VAL A 143 10.95 -2.53 22.77
N ASN A 144 10.87 -3.82 22.41
CA ASN A 144 12.00 -4.73 22.59
C ASN A 144 13.21 -4.18 21.83
N PRO A 145 14.36 -3.93 22.50
CA PRO A 145 15.55 -3.36 21.84
C PRO A 145 16.14 -4.25 20.73
N HIS A 146 15.79 -5.54 20.72
CA HIS A 146 16.20 -6.48 19.65
C HIS A 146 15.12 -6.71 18.59
N SER A 147 14.07 -5.88 18.60
CA SER A 147 13.02 -5.99 17.59
C SER A 147 13.58 -5.70 16.20
N GLN A 148 13.24 -6.58 15.24
CA GLN A 148 13.54 -6.35 13.83
C GLN A 148 12.45 -5.55 13.11
N ARG A 149 11.29 -5.34 13.77
CA ARG A 149 10.10 -4.73 13.17
C ARG A 149 9.75 -3.36 13.72
N LEU A 150 10.18 -3.06 14.93
CA LEU A 150 9.84 -1.83 15.64
C LEU A 150 11.10 -1.17 16.16
N GLN A 151 11.19 0.14 16.02
CA GLN A 151 12.26 0.99 16.53
C GLN A 151 11.65 2.24 17.14
N LEU A 152 12.11 2.63 18.32
CA LEU A 152 11.83 3.97 18.84
C LEU A 152 12.73 4.95 18.11
N LEU A 153 12.10 5.90 17.41
CA LEU A 153 12.84 6.92 16.67
C LEU A 153 13.24 8.06 17.60
N THR A 154 14.49 8.47 17.50
CA THR A 154 14.89 9.78 18.01
C THR A 154 14.30 10.85 17.10
N PRO A 155 13.68 11.90 17.63
CA PRO A 155 13.17 13.00 16.83
C PRO A 155 14.26 13.58 15.93
N PHE A 156 13.92 13.86 14.68
CA PHE A 156 14.83 14.56 13.78
C PHE A 156 15.16 15.94 14.34
N PRO A 157 16.43 16.40 14.25
CA PRO A 157 16.78 17.72 14.69
C PRO A 157 16.00 18.79 13.88
N ALA A 158 15.53 19.81 14.54
CA ALA A 158 14.95 20.95 13.87
C ALA A 158 16.03 21.63 12.99
N TRP A 159 15.58 22.26 11.89
CA TRP A 159 16.48 23.09 11.11
C TRP A 159 16.94 24.28 11.94
N ASP A 160 18.24 24.53 11.96
CA ASP A 160 18.88 25.59 12.73
C ASP A 160 18.89 26.96 12.03
N GLY A 161 18.30 27.04 10.83
CA GLY A 161 18.29 28.24 10.00
C GLY A 161 19.52 28.41 9.11
N MET A 162 20.47 27.49 9.16
CA MET A 162 21.69 27.54 8.35
C MET A 162 21.58 26.68 7.10
N ASP A 163 22.19 27.15 6.02
CA ASP A 163 22.27 26.39 4.77
C ASP A 163 23.21 25.17 4.94
N LEU A 164 22.80 24.05 4.34
CA LEU A 164 23.64 22.86 4.25
C LEU A 164 24.65 23.06 3.11
N LEU A 165 25.92 23.22 3.45
CA LEU A 165 26.98 23.50 2.49
C LEU A 165 27.84 22.24 2.23
N ASN A 166 28.47 22.21 1.04
CA ASN A 166 29.45 21.20 0.65
C ASN A 166 28.93 19.74 0.70
N MET A 167 27.64 19.53 0.48
CA MET A 167 27.06 18.20 0.43
C MET A 167 27.55 17.43 -0.81
N PRO A 168 28.16 16.25 -0.66
CA PRO A 168 28.42 15.37 -1.79
C PRO A 168 27.10 14.88 -2.40
N LEU A 169 27.10 14.72 -3.71
CA LEU A 169 26.03 14.08 -4.42
C LEU A 169 26.06 12.57 -4.14
N LEU A 170 25.06 12.06 -3.44
CA LEU A 170 24.93 10.61 -3.20
C LEU A 170 24.58 9.88 -4.50
N ILE A 171 23.56 10.36 -5.21
CA ILE A 171 23.13 9.83 -6.49
C ILE A 171 22.45 10.93 -7.33
N LYS A 172 22.73 10.93 -8.63
CA LYS A 172 21.88 11.59 -9.62
C LYS A 172 21.04 10.52 -10.31
N VAL A 173 19.74 10.53 -10.08
CA VAL A 173 18.83 9.55 -10.67
C VAL A 173 18.47 9.94 -12.09
N GLN A 174 18.53 9.00 -13.01
CA GLN A 174 18.06 9.12 -14.38
C GLN A 174 16.61 8.61 -14.47
N GLY A 175 15.75 9.39 -15.13
CA GLY A 175 14.33 9.07 -15.32
C GLY A 175 13.52 9.15 -14.01
N LYS A 176 12.53 8.28 -13.86
CA LYS A 176 11.60 8.32 -12.74
C LYS A 176 12.21 7.92 -11.41
N CYS A 177 11.87 8.69 -10.36
CA CYS A 177 12.25 8.40 -8.98
C CYS A 177 11.04 8.48 -8.05
N THR A 178 10.06 7.62 -8.27
CA THR A 178 8.84 7.54 -7.46
C THR A 178 9.11 6.95 -6.08
N THR A 179 8.11 6.93 -5.20
CA THR A 179 8.24 6.29 -3.88
C THR A 179 8.63 4.81 -3.96
N ASP A 180 8.31 4.12 -5.08
CA ASP A 180 8.74 2.74 -5.31
C ASP A 180 10.25 2.62 -5.61
N HIS A 181 10.88 3.67 -6.13
CA HIS A 181 12.33 3.72 -6.33
C HIS A 181 13.06 4.14 -5.05
N ILE A 182 12.44 5.01 -4.23
CA ILE A 182 13.03 5.51 -2.98
C ILE A 182 12.97 4.44 -1.90
N SER A 183 11.79 3.89 -1.64
CA SER A 183 11.58 2.82 -0.67
C SER A 183 10.51 1.86 -1.17
N MET A 184 10.95 0.78 -1.79
CA MET A 184 10.04 -0.18 -2.43
C MET A 184 9.17 -0.94 -1.41
N ALA A 185 7.98 -1.30 -1.85
CA ALA A 185 7.03 -2.13 -1.10
C ALA A 185 7.44 -3.64 -1.11
N GLY A 186 6.46 -4.49 -0.92
CA GLY A 186 6.65 -5.95 -0.92
C GLY A 186 7.30 -6.46 0.36
N PRO A 187 8.31 -7.33 0.29
CA PRO A 187 8.93 -7.93 1.49
C PRO A 187 9.52 -6.92 2.48
N TRP A 188 9.89 -5.73 2.02
CA TRP A 188 10.45 -4.66 2.84
C TRP A 188 9.44 -4.08 3.84
N LEU A 189 8.15 -4.13 3.54
CA LEU A 189 7.09 -3.61 4.43
C LEU A 189 7.03 -4.30 5.79
N ARG A 190 7.67 -5.45 5.96
CA ARG A 190 7.85 -6.08 7.28
C ARG A 190 8.65 -5.20 8.25
N PHE A 191 9.48 -4.30 7.72
CA PHE A 191 10.33 -3.40 8.49
C PHE A 191 9.78 -1.97 8.58
N ARG A 192 8.56 -1.70 8.10
CA ARG A 192 8.01 -0.33 8.03
C ARG A 192 7.95 0.42 9.38
N GLY A 193 7.99 -0.28 10.49
CA GLY A 193 8.09 0.30 11.83
C GLY A 193 9.51 0.37 12.39
N HIS A 194 10.54 0.04 11.59
CA HIS A 194 11.94 0.04 11.96
C HIS A 194 12.77 0.77 10.89
N LEU A 195 12.98 2.08 11.10
CA LEU A 195 13.57 2.94 10.07
C LEU A 195 14.95 2.45 9.63
N GLU A 196 15.81 2.06 10.56
CA GLU A 196 17.16 1.60 10.25
C GLU A 196 17.15 0.37 9.32
N ASN A 197 16.28 -0.61 9.57
CA ASN A 197 16.20 -1.81 8.76
C ASN A 197 15.55 -1.59 7.41
N ILE A 198 14.51 -0.74 7.33
CA ILE A 198 13.86 -0.46 6.03
C ILE A 198 14.75 0.40 5.14
N SER A 199 15.60 1.26 5.73
CA SER A 199 16.54 2.10 4.99
C SER A 199 17.59 1.32 4.20
N ASP A 200 17.73 0.01 4.41
CA ASP A 200 18.59 -0.83 3.57
C ASP A 200 18.11 -0.91 2.11
N ASN A 201 16.84 -0.56 1.84
CA ASN A 201 16.30 -0.51 0.48
C ASN A 201 16.33 0.90 -0.15
N MET A 202 16.84 1.91 0.56
CA MET A 202 16.82 3.29 0.10
C MET A 202 17.47 3.45 -1.28
N LEU A 203 16.65 3.96 -2.23
CA LEU A 203 17.03 4.23 -3.62
C LEU A 203 17.61 3.01 -4.38
N MET A 204 17.33 1.79 -3.89
CA MET A 204 17.81 0.55 -4.50
C MET A 204 17.31 0.37 -5.94
N GLY A 205 16.11 0.87 -6.27
CA GLY A 205 15.52 0.81 -7.62
C GLY A 205 15.88 1.98 -8.51
N ALA A 206 16.59 2.99 -8.01
CA ALA A 206 16.92 4.19 -8.76
C ALA A 206 18.13 3.95 -9.70
N VAL A 207 18.03 4.39 -10.95
CA VAL A 207 19.09 4.28 -11.94
C VAL A 207 20.05 5.45 -11.79
N ASN A 208 21.33 5.17 -11.59
CA ASN A 208 22.37 6.19 -11.48
C ASN A 208 22.74 6.73 -12.86
N ALA A 209 22.55 8.03 -13.08
CA ALA A 209 22.82 8.70 -14.35
C ALA A 209 24.29 8.66 -14.81
N PHE A 210 25.24 8.41 -13.87
CA PHE A 210 26.67 8.39 -14.20
C PHE A 210 27.15 7.04 -14.75
N ASN A 211 26.47 5.95 -14.40
CA ASN A 211 26.91 4.61 -14.82
C ASN A 211 25.79 3.74 -15.41
N GLY A 212 24.52 4.21 -15.40
CA GLY A 212 23.36 3.47 -15.89
C GLY A 212 22.94 2.26 -15.02
N GLU A 213 23.54 2.07 -13.85
CA GLU A 213 23.28 0.92 -12.98
C GLU A 213 22.37 1.30 -11.81
N THR A 214 21.59 0.34 -11.32
CA THR A 214 20.80 0.48 -10.10
C THR A 214 21.62 0.11 -8.87
N ASN A 215 21.29 0.74 -7.74
CA ASN A 215 21.92 0.45 -6.43
C ASN A 215 23.44 0.47 -6.45
N LYS A 216 24.03 1.34 -7.26
CA LYS A 216 25.50 1.44 -7.40
C LYS A 216 25.93 2.88 -7.53
N VAL A 217 26.63 3.39 -6.51
CA VAL A 217 27.10 4.77 -6.42
C VAL A 217 28.56 4.81 -6.02
N TRP A 218 29.25 5.88 -6.41
CA TRP A 218 30.62 6.13 -6.00
C TRP A 218 30.66 6.64 -4.57
N ASN A 219 31.31 5.92 -3.71
CA ASN A 219 31.56 6.31 -2.33
C ASN A 219 32.89 7.09 -2.22
N ARG A 220 32.80 8.36 -1.91
CA ARG A 220 33.96 9.26 -1.84
C ARG A 220 34.87 8.97 -0.65
N SER A 221 34.32 8.47 0.45
CA SER A 221 35.13 8.16 1.66
C SER A 221 35.99 6.93 1.44
N THR A 222 35.51 5.93 0.68
CA THR A 222 36.25 4.69 0.42
C THR A 222 36.94 4.67 -0.95
N ASN A 223 36.62 5.61 -1.84
CA ASN A 223 37.02 5.62 -3.24
C ASN A 223 36.69 4.31 -3.98
N THR A 224 35.49 3.76 -3.71
CA THR A 224 34.98 2.53 -4.33
C THR A 224 33.51 2.67 -4.67
N TYR A 225 33.00 1.80 -5.51
CA TYR A 225 31.55 1.66 -5.71
C TYR A 225 30.93 0.89 -4.54
N GLY A 226 29.76 1.36 -4.08
CA GLY A 226 28.96 0.73 -3.05
C GLY A 226 27.45 0.80 -3.35
N THR A 227 26.64 0.21 -2.50
CA THR A 227 25.18 0.38 -2.54
C THR A 227 24.81 1.80 -2.13
N VAL A 228 23.66 2.28 -2.58
CA VAL A 228 23.18 3.63 -2.22
C VAL A 228 22.99 3.73 -0.71
N SER A 229 22.21 2.81 -0.12
CA SER A 229 21.95 2.79 1.33
C SER A 229 23.22 2.63 2.17
N GLY A 230 24.13 1.73 1.77
CA GLY A 230 25.41 1.54 2.47
C GLY A 230 26.30 2.78 2.43
N THR A 231 26.34 3.48 1.29
CA THR A 231 27.09 4.74 1.16
C THR A 231 26.47 5.85 2.00
N ALA A 232 25.14 5.97 2.00
CA ALA A 232 24.44 6.95 2.81
C ALA A 232 24.65 6.71 4.32
N LYS A 233 24.56 5.47 4.77
CA LYS A 233 24.82 5.10 6.18
C LYS A 233 26.26 5.42 6.60
N LEU A 234 27.23 5.19 5.72
CA LEU A 234 28.61 5.57 6.00
C LEU A 234 28.75 7.08 6.12
N TYR A 235 28.23 7.86 5.17
CA TYR A 235 28.26 9.32 5.24
C TYR A 235 27.58 9.84 6.51
N LYS A 236 26.44 9.27 6.88
CA LYS A 236 25.76 9.60 8.15
C LYS A 236 26.65 9.34 9.36
N SER A 237 27.35 8.21 9.42
CA SER A 237 28.27 7.87 10.53
C SER A 237 29.49 8.79 10.60
N GLU A 238 29.89 9.37 9.47
CA GLU A 238 30.96 10.34 9.35
C GLU A 238 30.50 11.80 9.53
N GLY A 239 29.19 12.03 9.75
CA GLY A 239 28.61 13.37 9.87
C GLY A 239 28.60 14.16 8.55
N ILE A 240 28.64 13.47 7.42
CA ILE A 240 28.65 14.07 6.08
C ILE A 240 27.22 14.13 5.56
N PRO A 241 26.58 15.30 5.49
CA PRO A 241 25.30 15.45 4.82
C PRO A 241 25.46 15.19 3.32
N SER A 242 24.52 14.48 2.69
CA SER A 242 24.57 14.18 1.26
C SER A 242 23.30 14.61 0.56
N MET A 243 23.35 14.71 -0.76
CA MET A 243 22.25 15.19 -1.58
C MET A 243 21.86 14.16 -2.65
N VAL A 244 20.58 14.05 -2.90
CA VAL A 244 19.99 13.30 -4.02
C VAL A 244 19.43 14.27 -5.04
N VAL A 245 19.74 14.06 -6.32
CA VAL A 245 19.15 14.80 -7.44
C VAL A 245 18.42 13.81 -8.32
N ALA A 246 17.17 14.08 -8.64
CA ALA A 246 16.36 13.23 -9.50
C ALA A 246 15.78 14.01 -10.68
N GLU A 247 15.49 13.31 -11.76
CA GLU A 247 15.05 13.88 -13.02
C GLU A 247 13.53 14.03 -13.07
N GLU A 248 12.80 12.94 -12.78
CA GLU A 248 11.35 12.91 -12.92
C GLU A 248 10.65 12.31 -11.68
N ASN A 249 9.48 12.85 -11.33
CA ASN A 249 8.54 12.26 -10.38
C ASN A 249 9.13 11.89 -9.01
N TYR A 250 10.07 12.68 -8.48
CA TYR A 250 10.67 12.40 -7.17
C TYR A 250 9.61 12.39 -6.06
N GLY A 251 9.46 11.25 -5.39
CA GLY A 251 8.50 11.07 -4.31
C GLY A 251 7.04 10.95 -4.74
N GLU A 252 6.75 10.95 -6.04
CA GLU A 252 5.39 10.71 -6.54
C GLU A 252 4.97 9.25 -6.31
N GLY A 253 3.68 9.03 -6.11
CA GLY A 253 3.09 7.71 -5.95
C GLY A 253 2.49 7.47 -4.58
N SER A 254 2.61 6.25 -4.07
CA SER A 254 2.03 5.83 -2.78
C SER A 254 2.61 6.64 -1.61
N SER A 255 1.75 7.12 -0.72
CA SER A 255 2.17 7.80 0.50
C SER A 255 2.91 6.81 1.42
N ARG A 256 4.19 7.02 1.60
CA ARG A 256 5.04 6.21 2.48
C ARG A 256 5.91 7.13 3.31
N GLU A 257 5.60 7.22 4.59
CA GLU A 257 6.38 8.03 5.53
C GLU A 257 7.86 7.61 5.56
N HIS A 258 8.15 6.30 5.46
CA HIS A 258 9.52 5.81 5.42
C HIS A 258 10.28 6.26 4.15
N ALA A 259 9.60 6.42 3.00
CA ALA A 259 10.24 6.97 1.80
C ALA A 259 10.64 8.45 1.95
N ALA A 260 10.02 9.18 2.86
CA ALA A 260 10.43 10.53 3.22
C ALA A 260 11.51 10.55 4.32
N MET A 261 11.46 9.59 5.26
CA MET A 261 12.38 9.52 6.40
C MET A 261 13.75 8.91 6.06
N GLU A 262 13.80 7.96 5.12
CA GLU A 262 15.03 7.28 4.76
C GLU A 262 16.11 8.21 4.19
N PRO A 263 15.82 9.15 3.26
CA PRO A 263 16.81 10.08 2.75
C PRO A 263 17.20 11.18 3.74
N ARG A 264 16.46 11.36 4.83
CA ARG A 264 16.72 12.34 5.87
C ARG A 264 17.64 11.77 6.94
#